data_924c746c6dd6f5bb3decf7caf968e5a6
#
_entry.id   924c746c6dd6f5bb3decf7caf968e5a6
#
_cell.length_a   1.000
_cell.length_b   1.000
_cell.length_c   1.000
_cell.angle_alpha   90.00
_cell.angle_beta   90.00
_cell.angle_gamma   90.00
#
_symmetry.space_group_name_H-M   'P 1'
#
loop_
_entity.id
_entity.type
_entity.pdbx_description
1 polymer ?
#
loop_
_entity_poly.entity_id
_entity_poly.type
_entity_poly.pdbx_seq_one_letter_code
_entity_poly.pdbx_strand_id
1 'polypeptide(L)'
;MVQNIIQEIDRIAQAQPDFPAFDELGTIHSYGDLYHYSNALAAWLDQQNLPANSPILIYGDHQFEMMASFIGCLKAGHAYIPVETDSALPRVKSILTTAAPQMVLAVDDFPADELDFTGTVVNHDQLVDLLHQEVDYQLDHFVDGDDL
;
A
#
# COMPACT_ATOMS: atom_id res chain seq x y z
N MET A 1 7.88 1.44 -16.70
CA MET A 1 6.62 0.73 -16.60
C MET A 1 5.84 1.10 -15.36
N VAL A 2 6.30 0.72 -14.15
CA VAL A 2 5.59 1.06 -12.92
C VAL A 2 5.45 2.57 -12.75
N GLN A 3 6.52 3.30 -12.97
CA GLN A 3 6.50 4.76 -12.85
C GLN A 3 5.51 5.40 -13.85
N ASN A 4 5.34 4.81 -15.03
CA ASN A 4 4.38 5.33 -16.01
C ASN A 4 2.95 5.15 -15.52
N ILE A 5 2.67 4.04 -14.83
CA ILE A 5 1.35 3.78 -14.26
C ILE A 5 1.06 4.79 -13.15
N ILE A 6 2.02 5.02 -12.26
CA ILE A 6 1.87 5.98 -11.16
C ILE A 6 1.66 7.39 -11.70
N GLN A 7 2.48 7.80 -12.65
CA GLN A 7 2.36 9.13 -13.27
C GLN A 7 1.01 9.29 -13.96
N GLU A 8 0.53 8.25 -14.65
CA GLU A 8 -0.76 8.29 -15.34
C GLU A 8 -1.91 8.41 -14.33
N ILE A 9 -1.86 7.68 -13.22
CA ILE A 9 -2.86 7.77 -12.16
C ILE A 9 -2.91 9.19 -11.60
N ASP A 10 -1.75 9.78 -11.31
CA ASP A 10 -1.67 11.13 -10.75
C ASP A 10 -2.14 12.16 -11.76
N ARG A 11 -1.82 11.97 -13.05
CA ARG A 11 -2.28 12.86 -14.12
C ARG A 11 -3.80 12.87 -14.21
N ILE A 12 -4.43 11.69 -14.17
CA ILE A 12 -5.89 11.59 -14.24
C ILE A 12 -6.50 12.22 -12.98
N ALA A 13 -5.90 11.97 -11.81
CA ALA A 13 -6.39 12.53 -10.56
C ALA A 13 -6.38 14.05 -10.55
N GLN A 14 -5.38 14.67 -11.15
CA GLN A 14 -5.28 16.13 -11.25
C GLN A 14 -6.23 16.71 -12.29
N ALA A 15 -6.42 16.03 -13.42
CA ALA A 15 -7.27 16.49 -14.50
C ALA A 15 -8.75 16.20 -14.24
N GLN A 16 -9.05 15.04 -13.68
CA GLN A 16 -10.42 14.56 -13.45
C GLN A 16 -10.51 13.85 -12.10
N PRO A 17 -10.43 14.60 -10.97
CA PRO A 17 -10.39 13.97 -9.64
C PRO A 17 -11.64 13.14 -9.32
N ASP A 18 -12.78 13.48 -9.89
CA ASP A 18 -14.03 12.75 -9.64
C ASP A 18 -14.22 11.53 -10.53
N PHE A 19 -13.28 11.28 -11.45
CA PHE A 19 -13.38 10.14 -12.35
C PHE A 19 -13.28 8.83 -11.55
N PRO A 20 -14.20 7.85 -11.79
CA PRO A 20 -14.19 6.61 -11.03
C PRO A 20 -12.90 5.82 -11.25
N ALA A 21 -12.27 5.40 -10.15
CA ALA A 21 -11.05 4.59 -10.17
C ALA A 21 -11.30 3.17 -9.67
N PHE A 22 -12.21 3.00 -8.73
CA PHE A 22 -12.41 1.71 -8.06
C PHE A 22 -13.83 1.60 -7.54
N ASP A 23 -14.46 0.45 -7.79
CA ASP A 23 -15.80 0.13 -7.29
C ASP A 23 -15.67 -0.96 -6.23
N GLU A 24 -15.91 -0.61 -4.97
CA GLU A 24 -15.88 -1.56 -3.88
C GLU A 24 -17.32 -1.87 -3.47
N LEU A 25 -17.85 -2.94 -4.01
CA LEU A 25 -19.19 -3.46 -3.68
C LEU A 25 -20.27 -2.35 -3.76
N GLY A 26 -20.23 -1.56 -4.80
CA GLY A 26 -21.19 -0.48 -5.03
C GLY A 26 -20.74 0.89 -4.53
N THR A 27 -19.68 0.96 -3.72
CA THR A 27 -19.10 2.23 -3.31
C THR A 27 -18.03 2.64 -4.30
N ILE A 28 -18.21 3.76 -4.96
CA ILE A 28 -17.27 4.24 -5.98
C ILE A 28 -16.24 5.15 -5.33
N HIS A 29 -14.97 4.83 -5.55
CA HIS A 29 -13.85 5.68 -5.15
C HIS A 29 -13.24 6.33 -6.38
N SER A 30 -12.91 7.61 -6.28
CA SER A 30 -12.41 8.39 -7.40
C SER A 30 -10.88 8.33 -7.50
N TYR A 31 -10.36 8.80 -8.65
CA TYR A 31 -8.92 8.98 -8.81
C TYR A 31 -8.37 10.01 -7.82
N GLY A 32 -9.17 11.04 -7.47
CA GLY A 32 -8.79 11.99 -6.42
C GLY A 32 -8.60 11.31 -5.07
N ASP A 33 -9.50 10.40 -4.69
CA ASP A 33 -9.36 9.62 -3.47
C ASP A 33 -8.09 8.78 -3.50
N LEU A 34 -7.84 8.10 -4.61
CA LEU A 34 -6.64 7.28 -4.77
C LEU A 34 -5.38 8.12 -4.65
N TYR A 35 -5.36 9.30 -5.26
CA TYR A 35 -4.25 10.24 -5.18
C TYR A 35 -3.98 10.65 -3.74
N HIS A 36 -5.02 11.10 -3.03
CA HIS A 36 -4.87 11.58 -1.65
C HIS A 36 -4.43 10.46 -0.70
N TYR A 37 -5.06 9.31 -0.79
CA TYR A 37 -4.76 8.20 0.11
C TYR A 37 -3.36 7.64 -0.15
N SER A 38 -2.99 7.45 -1.40
CA SER A 38 -1.66 6.94 -1.72
C SER A 38 -0.55 7.92 -1.34
N ASN A 39 -0.80 9.23 -1.51
CA ASN A 39 0.16 10.25 -1.09
C ASN A 39 0.33 10.29 0.42
N ALA A 40 -0.76 10.15 1.18
CA ALA A 40 -0.70 10.11 2.64
C ALA A 40 0.16 8.94 3.12
N LEU A 41 -0.06 7.76 2.55
CA LEU A 41 0.74 6.59 2.89
C LEU A 41 2.20 6.77 2.52
N ALA A 42 2.47 7.27 1.33
CA ALA A 42 3.85 7.48 0.87
C ALA A 42 4.61 8.43 1.79
N ALA A 43 3.98 9.54 2.19
CA ALA A 43 4.58 10.50 3.11
C ALA A 43 4.88 9.86 4.47
N TRP A 44 3.97 9.05 4.98
CA TRP A 44 4.16 8.35 6.24
C TRP A 44 5.30 7.34 6.14
N LEU A 45 5.36 6.58 5.04
CA LEU A 45 6.41 5.58 4.83
C LEU A 45 7.79 6.23 4.76
N ASP A 46 7.90 7.39 4.13
CA ASP A 46 9.17 8.12 4.08
C ASP A 46 9.70 8.46 5.46
N GLN A 47 8.82 8.63 6.44
CA GLN A 47 9.19 8.96 7.82
C GLN A 47 9.61 7.73 8.63
N GLN A 48 9.39 6.52 8.14
CA GLN A 48 9.67 5.30 8.89
C GLN A 48 11.11 4.82 8.79
N ASN A 49 11.90 5.43 7.92
CA ASN A 49 13.33 5.08 7.73
C ASN A 49 13.56 3.61 7.42
N LEU A 50 12.67 3.02 6.64
CA LEU A 50 12.85 1.64 6.19
C LEU A 50 14.02 1.57 5.20
N PRO A 51 14.76 0.43 5.17
CA PRO A 51 15.81 0.25 4.18
C PRO A 51 15.27 0.42 2.76
N ALA A 52 16.09 0.99 1.87
CA ALA A 52 15.72 1.16 0.47
C ALA A 52 15.28 -0.19 -0.11
N ASN A 53 14.16 -0.18 -0.85
CA ASN A 53 13.58 -1.38 -1.47
C ASN A 53 13.16 -2.47 -0.50
N SER A 54 13.04 -2.15 0.81
CA SER A 54 12.48 -3.10 1.76
C SER A 54 11.03 -3.42 1.38
N PRO A 55 10.67 -4.70 1.19
CA PRO A 55 9.31 -5.04 0.80
C PRO A 55 8.34 -4.81 1.95
N ILE A 56 7.12 -4.41 1.62
CA ILE A 56 6.05 -4.22 2.59
C ILE A 56 4.95 -5.23 2.25
N LEU A 57 4.55 -6.02 3.24
CA LEU A 57 3.46 -6.96 3.06
C LEU A 57 2.14 -6.23 3.28
N ILE A 58 1.19 -6.41 2.37
CA ILE A 58 -0.13 -5.79 2.47
C ILE A 58 -1.16 -6.91 2.54
N TYR A 59 -1.86 -6.99 3.66
CA TYR A 59 -2.78 -8.08 3.98
C TYR A 59 -4.22 -7.62 3.88
N GLY A 60 -4.97 -8.21 2.97
CA GLY A 60 -6.37 -7.88 2.75
C GLY A 60 -6.86 -8.46 1.44
N ASP A 61 -8.04 -8.05 1.03
CA ASP A 61 -8.67 -8.58 -0.19
C ASP A 61 -8.91 -7.45 -1.21
N HIS A 62 -10.10 -7.36 -1.79
CA HIS A 62 -10.41 -6.39 -2.85
C HIS A 62 -10.98 -5.09 -2.28
N GLN A 63 -10.36 -4.54 -1.27
CA GLN A 63 -10.75 -3.25 -0.70
C GLN A 63 -10.02 -2.11 -1.41
N PHE A 64 -10.62 -0.92 -1.36
CA PHE A 64 -9.97 0.28 -1.90
C PHE A 64 -8.66 0.58 -1.19
N GLU A 65 -8.60 0.36 0.13
CA GLU A 65 -7.39 0.57 0.93
C GLU A 65 -6.24 -0.33 0.48
N MET A 66 -6.54 -1.52 -0.07
CA MET A 66 -5.51 -2.38 -0.67
C MET A 66 -4.88 -1.68 -1.86
N MET A 67 -5.70 -1.18 -2.80
CA MET A 67 -5.19 -0.50 -3.98
C MET A 67 -4.42 0.77 -3.62
N ALA A 68 -4.96 1.58 -2.71
CA ALA A 68 -4.29 2.80 -2.25
C ALA A 68 -2.95 2.47 -1.60
N SER A 69 -2.88 1.37 -0.85
CA SER A 69 -1.64 0.91 -0.21
C SER A 69 -0.61 0.45 -1.23
N PHE A 70 -1.03 -0.26 -2.28
CA PHE A 70 -0.12 -0.66 -3.36
C PHE A 70 0.55 0.57 -3.98
N ILE A 71 -0.25 1.55 -4.37
CA ILE A 71 0.25 2.76 -5.03
C ILE A 71 1.12 3.58 -4.07
N GLY A 72 0.70 3.69 -2.81
CA GLY A 72 1.47 4.43 -1.80
C GLY A 72 2.84 3.83 -1.55
N CYS A 73 2.94 2.49 -1.49
CA CYS A 73 4.23 1.82 -1.35
C CYS A 73 5.14 2.12 -2.52
N LEU A 74 4.62 2.03 -3.75
CA LEU A 74 5.41 2.30 -4.94
C LEU A 74 5.87 3.76 -4.99
N LYS A 75 5.04 4.70 -4.59
CA LYS A 75 5.42 6.12 -4.52
C LYS A 75 6.56 6.35 -3.53
N ALA A 76 6.59 5.58 -2.44
CA ALA A 76 7.64 5.70 -1.43
C ALA A 76 8.91 4.91 -1.78
N GLY A 77 8.93 4.22 -2.92
CA GLY A 77 10.09 3.47 -3.36
C GLY A 77 10.17 2.06 -2.79
N HIS A 78 9.04 1.47 -2.38
CA HIS A 78 9.01 0.13 -1.81
C HIS A 78 8.19 -0.81 -2.68
N ALA A 79 8.72 -2.01 -2.91
CA ALA A 79 7.94 -3.09 -3.47
C ALA A 79 6.92 -3.57 -2.44
N TYR A 80 5.80 -4.13 -2.88
CA TYR A 80 4.80 -4.66 -1.97
C TYR A 80 4.52 -6.12 -2.29
N ILE A 81 4.06 -6.85 -1.25
CA ILE A 81 3.69 -8.26 -1.36
C ILE A 81 2.22 -8.37 -0.95
N PRO A 82 1.30 -8.56 -1.90
CA PRO A 82 -0.12 -8.70 -1.54
C PRO A 82 -0.38 -10.11 -1.02
N VAL A 83 -1.09 -10.21 0.10
CA VAL A 83 -1.49 -11.49 0.69
C VAL A 83 -2.98 -11.43 0.99
N GLU A 84 -3.74 -12.36 0.42
CA GLU A 84 -5.18 -12.43 0.63
C GLU A 84 -5.50 -13.11 1.97
N THR A 85 -6.65 -12.76 2.54
CA THR A 85 -7.04 -13.25 3.87
C THR A 85 -7.30 -14.75 3.90
N ASP A 86 -7.62 -15.35 2.77
CA ASP A 86 -7.86 -16.79 2.67
C ASP A 86 -6.57 -17.60 2.45
N SER A 87 -5.42 -16.94 2.44
CA SER A 87 -4.14 -17.65 2.28
C SER A 87 -3.87 -18.53 3.49
N ALA A 88 -3.40 -19.77 3.22
CA ALA A 88 -3.07 -20.70 4.29
C ALA A 88 -1.90 -20.17 5.13
N LEU A 89 -1.98 -20.36 6.46
CA LEU A 89 -0.94 -19.87 7.37
C LEU A 89 0.46 -20.35 7.00
N PRO A 90 0.67 -21.64 6.63
CA PRO A 90 2.02 -22.11 6.25
C PRO A 90 2.58 -21.34 5.05
N ARG A 91 1.71 -20.97 4.08
CA ARG A 91 2.14 -20.20 2.92
C ARG A 91 2.55 -18.78 3.33
N VAL A 92 1.76 -18.14 4.18
CA VAL A 92 2.07 -16.79 4.65
C VAL A 92 3.37 -16.80 5.45
N LYS A 93 3.55 -17.81 6.29
CA LYS A 93 4.78 -17.99 7.06
C LYS A 93 6.00 -18.14 6.16
N SER A 94 5.85 -18.90 5.08
CA SER A 94 6.92 -19.05 4.07
C SER A 94 7.25 -17.71 3.40
N ILE A 95 6.26 -16.92 3.08
CA ILE A 95 6.45 -15.57 2.50
C ILE A 95 7.22 -14.67 3.48
N LEU A 96 6.82 -14.69 4.76
CA LEU A 96 7.49 -13.89 5.79
C LEU A 96 8.96 -14.28 5.94
N THR A 97 9.26 -15.57 5.85
CA THR A 97 10.62 -16.07 5.96
C THR A 97 11.46 -15.69 4.74
N THR A 98 10.89 -15.84 3.56
CA THR A 98 11.62 -15.63 2.29
C THR A 98 11.84 -14.15 2.00
N ALA A 99 10.80 -13.34 2.11
CA ALA A 99 10.87 -11.92 1.80
C ALA A 99 11.34 -11.08 2.98
N ALA A 100 11.14 -11.57 4.19
CA ALA A 100 11.52 -10.90 5.43
C ALA A 100 11.07 -9.43 5.49
N PRO A 101 9.77 -9.14 5.25
CA PRO A 101 9.30 -7.77 5.34
C PRO A 101 9.40 -7.25 6.77
N GLN A 102 9.76 -5.99 6.92
CA GLN A 102 9.83 -5.37 8.24
C GLN A 102 8.51 -4.77 8.68
N MET A 103 7.58 -4.61 7.74
CA MET A 103 6.29 -3.97 8.00
C MET A 103 5.17 -4.70 7.28
N VAL A 104 4.02 -4.78 7.95
CA VAL A 104 2.77 -5.27 7.39
C VAL A 104 1.73 -4.15 7.48
N LEU A 105 1.10 -3.84 6.35
CA LEU A 105 -0.07 -2.98 6.32
C LEU A 105 -1.30 -3.88 6.35
N ALA A 106 -2.00 -3.88 7.47
CA ALA A 106 -3.11 -4.79 7.70
C ALA A 106 -4.44 -4.11 7.36
N VAL A 107 -4.87 -4.26 6.10
CA VAL A 107 -6.20 -3.81 5.71
C VAL A 107 -7.26 -4.65 6.41
N ASP A 108 -6.98 -5.94 6.59
CA ASP A 108 -7.75 -6.84 7.44
C ASP A 108 -6.88 -7.35 8.59
N ASP A 109 -7.49 -7.97 9.59
CA ASP A 109 -6.79 -8.45 10.78
C ASP A 109 -5.70 -9.44 10.43
N PHE A 110 -4.45 -9.05 10.61
CA PHE A 110 -3.29 -9.88 10.32
C PHE A 110 -2.97 -10.76 11.53
N PRO A 111 -2.88 -12.09 11.36
CA PRO A 111 -2.63 -13.01 12.49
C PRO A 111 -1.15 -13.07 12.88
N ALA A 112 -0.62 -11.94 13.37
CA ALA A 112 0.80 -11.80 13.67
C ALA A 112 1.29 -12.82 14.71
N ASP A 113 0.49 -13.08 15.74
CA ASP A 113 0.87 -14.02 16.80
C ASP A 113 0.97 -15.45 16.28
N GLU A 114 0.01 -15.86 15.45
CA GLU A 114 0.01 -17.21 14.87
C GLU A 114 1.16 -17.42 13.89
N LEU A 115 1.63 -16.32 13.29
CA LEU A 115 2.71 -16.34 12.29
C LEU A 115 4.08 -16.05 12.91
N ASP A 116 4.13 -15.76 14.20
CA ASP A 116 5.34 -15.36 14.91
C ASP A 116 6.02 -14.14 14.29
N PHE A 117 5.20 -13.22 13.77
CA PHE A 117 5.72 -11.99 13.16
C PHE A 117 6.00 -10.96 14.24
N THR A 118 7.24 -10.47 14.27
CA THR A 118 7.70 -9.52 15.29
C THR A 118 7.97 -8.13 14.75
N GLY A 119 7.75 -7.90 13.45
CA GLY A 119 7.92 -6.60 12.84
C GLY A 119 6.76 -5.64 13.15
N THR A 120 6.75 -4.54 12.46
CA THR A 120 5.70 -3.51 12.64
C THR A 120 4.43 -3.94 11.90
N VAL A 121 3.30 -3.91 12.59
CA VAL A 121 1.99 -4.11 11.97
C VAL A 121 1.19 -2.81 12.10
N VAL A 122 0.83 -2.23 10.96
CA VAL A 122 -0.11 -1.11 10.93
C VAL A 122 -1.50 -1.72 10.81
N ASN A 123 -2.28 -1.70 11.89
CA ASN A 123 -3.59 -2.33 11.90
C ASN A 123 -4.61 -1.52 11.09
N HIS A 124 -5.80 -2.08 10.89
CA HIS A 124 -6.82 -1.46 10.05
C HIS A 124 -7.14 -0.03 10.49
N ASP A 125 -7.38 0.19 11.79
CA ASP A 125 -7.76 1.52 12.29
C ASP A 125 -6.62 2.53 12.10
N GLN A 126 -5.39 2.12 12.37
CA GLN A 126 -4.22 2.98 12.15
C GLN A 126 -4.04 3.30 10.66
N LEU A 127 -4.25 2.32 9.79
CA LEU A 127 -4.12 2.50 8.35
C LEU A 127 -5.19 3.47 7.83
N VAL A 128 -6.42 3.31 8.24
CA VAL A 128 -7.51 4.19 7.82
C VAL A 128 -7.25 5.63 8.26
N ASP A 129 -6.84 5.83 9.51
CA ASP A 129 -6.50 7.16 10.00
C ASP A 129 -5.35 7.79 9.19
N LEU A 130 -4.36 7.00 8.88
CA LEU A 130 -3.20 7.42 8.12
C LEU A 130 -3.60 7.84 6.70
N LEU A 131 -4.43 7.05 6.04
CA LEU A 131 -4.87 7.32 4.66
C LEU A 131 -5.74 8.56 4.55
N HIS A 132 -6.41 8.96 5.63
CA HIS A 132 -7.26 10.15 5.65
C HIS A 132 -6.52 11.44 5.98
N GLN A 133 -5.22 11.38 6.25
CA GLN A 133 -4.45 12.59 6.53
C GLN A 133 -4.22 13.38 5.25
N GLU A 134 -4.33 14.71 5.35
CA GLU A 134 -4.00 15.58 4.23
C GLU A 134 -2.49 15.83 4.22
N VAL A 135 -1.86 15.54 3.10
CA VAL A 135 -0.42 15.73 2.93
C VAL A 135 -0.16 16.35 1.56
N ASP A 136 0.93 17.11 1.50
CA ASP A 136 1.47 17.62 0.24
C ASP A 136 2.70 16.78 -0.08
N TYR A 137 2.51 15.75 -0.89
CA TYR A 137 3.55 14.80 -1.22
C TYR A 137 4.00 14.99 -2.66
N GLN A 138 5.31 15.04 -2.87
CA GLN A 138 5.89 15.11 -4.20
C GLN A 138 6.56 13.79 -4.55
N LEU A 139 6.40 13.37 -5.79
CA LEU A 139 6.84 12.07 -6.26
C LEU A 139 8.35 12.08 -6.51
N ASP A 140 9.13 11.93 -5.43
CA ASP A 140 10.60 11.93 -5.50
C ASP A 140 11.16 10.50 -5.53
N HIS A 141 10.43 9.53 -5.02
CA HIS A 141 10.91 8.17 -4.79
C HIS A 141 9.87 7.15 -5.23
N PHE A 142 9.77 6.81 -6.45
CA PHE A 142 8.92 5.70 -6.83
C PHE A 142 9.76 4.57 -7.39
N VAL A 143 9.25 3.35 -7.28
CA VAL A 143 9.95 2.16 -7.76
C VAL A 143 9.97 2.18 -9.28
N ASP A 144 11.16 2.12 -9.87
CA ASP A 144 11.33 1.95 -11.32
C ASP A 144 10.94 0.52 -11.70
N GLY A 145 10.49 0.35 -12.94
CA GLY A 145 10.19 -0.98 -13.46
C GLY A 145 11.38 -1.94 -13.38
N ASP A 146 12.59 -1.44 -13.44
CA ASP A 146 13.81 -2.23 -13.35
C ASP A 146 14.13 -2.68 -11.93
N ASP A 147 13.52 -2.06 -10.91
CA ASP A 147 13.75 -2.37 -9.50
C ASP A 147 12.81 -3.46 -8.99
N LEU A 148 11.87 -3.88 -9.78
CA LEU A 148 10.89 -4.90 -9.39
C LEU A 148 11.36 -6.34 -9.78
#